data_1c7e569b6fcf6851dddf2a13e53f3de1
#
_entry.id   1c7e569b6fcf6851dddf2a13e53f3de1
#
_cell.length_a   1.000
_cell.length_b   1.000
_cell.length_c   1.000
_cell.angle_alpha   90.00
_cell.angle_beta   90.00
_cell.angle_gamma   90.00
#
_symmetry.space_group_name_H-M   'P 1'
#
loop_
_entity.id
_entity.type
_entity.pdbx_description
1 polymer ?
#
loop_
_entity_poly.entity_id
_entity_poly.type
_entity_poly.pdbx_seq_one_letter_code
_entity_poly.pdbx_strand_id
1 'polypeptide(L)'
;MSLVNILNIQVLDNPSYFTNPFQFEITFECNAELKEDLEWKMVYVGSADDKTHDQVLDCIMVGPIPVGINKFIFAADAPKIELLPKNNLLEVTVVLLSCAYNDQEFVRIGYYVNNEYMDEEMRLEPPEEVIVEKLQRNILADKPKVTRYTINWTGHGDPIQQMVQDDTRIEQDDQMMD
;
A
#
# COMPACT_ATOMS: atom_id res chain seq x y z
N MET A 1 -5.67 5.21 22.11
CA MET A 1 -4.99 3.90 22.18
C MET A 1 -5.45 3.04 21.01
N SER A 2 -4.50 2.47 20.30
CA SER A 2 -4.81 1.63 19.13
C SER A 2 -5.05 0.19 19.56
N LEU A 3 -6.15 -0.40 19.11
CA LEU A 3 -6.45 -1.81 19.39
C LEU A 3 -5.76 -2.75 18.40
N VAL A 4 -5.37 -2.25 17.24
CA VAL A 4 -4.66 -3.05 16.23
C VAL A 4 -3.35 -2.35 15.90
N ASN A 5 -2.25 -3.10 15.95
CA ASN A 5 -0.91 -2.58 15.65
C ASN A 5 -0.23 -3.49 14.63
N ILE A 6 0.30 -2.89 13.58
CA ILE A 6 1.05 -3.65 12.58
C ILE A 6 2.44 -3.93 13.14
N LEU A 7 2.80 -5.20 13.22
CA LEU A 7 4.10 -5.61 13.75
C LEU A 7 5.13 -5.79 12.66
N ASN A 8 4.72 -6.30 11.50
CA ASN A 8 5.65 -6.55 10.39
C ASN A 8 4.89 -6.71 9.08
N ILE A 9 5.53 -6.28 8.00
CA ILE A 9 5.06 -6.55 6.65
C ILE A 9 6.25 -7.06 5.85
N GLN A 10 6.10 -8.27 5.32
CA GLN A 10 7.13 -8.85 4.45
C GLN A 10 6.65 -8.81 3.01
N VAL A 11 7.45 -8.21 2.15
CA VAL A 11 7.16 -8.15 0.72
C VAL A 11 7.61 -9.47 0.11
N LEU A 12 6.66 -10.20 -0.48
CA LEU A 12 6.94 -11.50 -1.08
C LEU A 12 7.14 -11.36 -2.59
N ASP A 13 7.85 -12.32 -3.19
CA ASP A 13 8.09 -12.36 -4.64
C ASP A 13 8.59 -11.00 -5.15
N ASN A 14 9.70 -10.55 -4.56
CA ASN A 14 10.26 -9.23 -4.87
C ASN A 14 11.78 -9.31 -5.02
N PRO A 15 12.37 -8.87 -6.14
CA PRO A 15 11.71 -8.32 -7.31
C PRO A 15 10.99 -9.39 -8.16
N SER A 16 10.06 -8.94 -9.00
CA SER A 16 9.32 -9.84 -9.87
C SER A 16 8.94 -9.13 -11.16
N TYR A 17 8.23 -9.84 -12.05
CA TYR A 17 7.71 -9.22 -13.26
C TYR A 17 6.64 -8.19 -12.91
N PHE A 18 6.56 -7.11 -13.71
CA PHE A 18 5.54 -6.09 -13.53
C PHE A 18 4.12 -6.68 -13.53
N THR A 19 3.90 -7.71 -14.34
CA THR A 19 2.58 -8.33 -14.51
C THR A 19 2.23 -9.34 -13.41
N ASN A 20 3.16 -9.66 -12.52
CA ASN A 20 2.88 -10.60 -11.43
C ASN A 20 2.02 -9.94 -10.33
N PRO A 21 1.23 -10.73 -9.60
CA PRO A 21 0.48 -10.20 -8.47
C PRO A 21 1.40 -9.63 -7.40
N PHE A 22 0.90 -8.65 -6.66
CA PHE A 22 1.53 -8.20 -5.42
C PHE A 22 1.20 -9.18 -4.30
N GLN A 23 2.16 -9.43 -3.41
CA GLN A 23 1.95 -10.28 -2.24
C GLN A 23 2.65 -9.67 -1.03
N PHE A 24 1.87 -9.37 0.00
CA PHE A 24 2.40 -8.84 1.25
C PHE A 24 1.97 -9.74 2.39
N GLU A 25 2.93 -10.25 3.17
CA GLU A 25 2.62 -11.00 4.39
C GLU A 25 2.54 -10.01 5.53
N ILE A 26 1.36 -9.86 6.10
CA ILE A 26 1.10 -8.85 7.13
C ILE A 26 0.91 -9.54 8.47
N THR A 27 1.69 -9.11 9.46
CA THR A 27 1.59 -9.56 10.84
C THR A 27 1.11 -8.38 11.68
N PHE A 28 0.04 -8.58 12.42
CA PHE A 28 -0.51 -7.53 13.27
C PHE A 28 -0.96 -8.09 14.61
N GLU A 29 -1.03 -7.21 15.59
CA GLU A 29 -1.48 -7.54 16.94
C GLU A 29 -2.84 -6.91 17.19
N CYS A 30 -3.76 -7.69 17.73
CA CYS A 30 -5.06 -7.22 18.16
C CYS A 30 -5.14 -7.32 19.68
N ASN A 31 -5.33 -6.19 20.36
CA ASN A 31 -5.25 -6.10 21.81
C ASN A 31 -6.58 -6.27 22.53
N ALA A 32 -7.69 -6.24 21.79
CA ALA A 32 -9.01 -6.39 22.37
C ALA A 32 -9.96 -6.95 21.33
N GLU A 33 -11.04 -7.56 21.78
CA GLU A 33 -12.05 -8.10 20.88
C GLU A 33 -12.65 -7.00 20.01
N LEU A 34 -12.68 -7.23 18.70
CA LEU A 34 -13.27 -6.32 17.73
C LEU A 34 -14.67 -6.80 17.35
N LYS A 35 -15.62 -5.87 17.27
CA LYS A 35 -16.99 -6.19 16.89
C LYS A 35 -17.17 -6.27 15.38
N GLU A 36 -16.32 -5.60 14.63
CA GLU A 36 -16.41 -5.54 13.19
C GLU A 36 -15.12 -6.05 12.54
N ASP A 37 -15.20 -6.36 11.26
CA ASP A 37 -14.02 -6.79 10.51
C ASP A 37 -13.09 -5.61 10.21
N LEU A 38 -11.83 -5.94 9.91
CA LEU A 38 -10.88 -4.96 9.41
C LEU A 38 -10.99 -4.90 7.89
N GLU A 39 -10.97 -3.68 7.35
CA GLU A 39 -10.96 -3.48 5.90
C GLU A 39 -9.53 -3.18 5.45
N TRP A 40 -8.98 -4.07 4.62
CA TRP A 40 -7.66 -3.90 4.04
C TRP A 40 -7.80 -3.50 2.58
N LYS A 41 -7.03 -2.51 2.17
CA LYS A 41 -7.09 -1.98 0.80
C LYS A 41 -5.68 -1.85 0.24
N MET A 42 -5.51 -2.20 -1.03
CA MET A 42 -4.27 -2.03 -1.76
C MET A 42 -4.52 -1.10 -2.95
N VAL A 43 -3.74 -0.02 -3.03
CA VAL A 43 -3.89 0.99 -4.08
C VAL A 43 -2.57 1.18 -4.80
N TYR A 44 -2.59 1.17 -6.12
CA TYR A 44 -1.43 1.48 -6.94
C TYR A 44 -1.57 2.94 -7.42
N VAL A 45 -0.56 3.75 -7.09
CA VAL A 45 -0.55 5.16 -7.49
C VAL A 45 0.08 5.26 -8.87
N GLY A 46 -0.76 5.44 -9.90
CA GLY A 46 -0.30 5.45 -11.29
C GLY A 46 0.46 6.70 -11.67
N SER A 47 0.16 7.81 -11.00
CA SER A 47 0.85 9.07 -11.23
C SER A 47 0.87 9.88 -9.94
N ALA A 48 2.06 10.38 -9.56
CA ALA A 48 2.20 11.22 -8.37
C ALA A 48 1.44 12.55 -8.53
N ASP A 49 1.27 12.99 -9.76
CA ASP A 49 0.68 14.30 -10.05
C ASP A 49 -0.84 14.27 -10.26
N ASP A 50 -1.41 13.09 -10.49
CA ASP A 50 -2.82 12.97 -10.85
C ASP A 50 -3.44 11.72 -10.21
N LYS A 51 -4.27 11.95 -9.19
CA LYS A 51 -4.93 10.87 -8.45
C LYS A 51 -5.96 10.11 -9.29
N THR A 52 -6.37 10.63 -10.42
CA THR A 52 -7.31 9.92 -11.30
C THR A 52 -6.69 8.63 -11.86
N HIS A 53 -5.37 8.47 -11.78
CA HIS A 53 -4.68 7.26 -12.20
C HIS A 53 -4.45 6.27 -11.06
N ASP A 54 -4.92 6.56 -9.86
CA ASP A 54 -4.86 5.61 -8.75
C ASP A 54 -5.80 4.44 -9.03
N GLN A 55 -5.31 3.22 -8.79
CA GLN A 55 -6.12 2.01 -8.96
C GLN A 55 -6.23 1.27 -7.65
N VAL A 56 -7.46 1.00 -7.21
CA VAL A 56 -7.68 0.10 -6.08
C VAL A 56 -7.48 -1.32 -6.62
N LEU A 57 -6.37 -1.94 -6.24
CA LEU A 57 -6.05 -3.28 -6.73
C LEU A 57 -6.93 -4.34 -6.05
N ASP A 58 -7.18 -4.16 -4.76
CA ASP A 58 -8.09 -5.03 -4.02
C ASP A 58 -8.54 -4.35 -2.73
N CYS A 59 -9.70 -4.77 -2.26
CA CYS A 59 -10.26 -4.31 -0.99
C CYS A 59 -10.94 -5.51 -0.35
N ILE A 60 -10.46 -5.94 0.83
CA ILE A 60 -10.96 -7.14 1.47
C ILE A 60 -11.36 -6.86 2.91
N MET A 61 -12.36 -7.61 3.39
CA MET A 61 -12.76 -7.59 4.79
C MET A 61 -12.17 -8.82 5.47
N VAL A 62 -11.44 -8.61 6.56
CA VAL A 62 -10.80 -9.69 7.31
C VAL A 62 -11.40 -9.75 8.70
N GLY A 63 -11.95 -10.91 9.06
CA GLY A 63 -12.55 -11.12 10.38
C GLY A 63 -13.30 -12.43 10.44
N PRO A 64 -13.74 -12.81 11.65
CA PRO A 64 -13.49 -12.14 12.92
C PRO A 64 -12.00 -12.19 13.33
N ILE A 65 -11.56 -11.14 14.03
CA ILE A 65 -10.15 -11.03 14.42
C ILE A 65 -9.96 -11.50 15.86
N PRO A 66 -9.20 -12.58 16.08
CA PRO A 66 -8.93 -13.00 17.46
C PRO A 66 -7.92 -12.08 18.13
N VAL A 67 -8.02 -11.98 19.46
CA VAL A 67 -7.05 -11.25 20.28
C VAL A 67 -5.70 -11.98 20.18
N GLY A 68 -4.64 -11.21 20.03
CA GLY A 68 -3.29 -11.72 19.91
C GLY A 68 -2.65 -11.37 18.59
N ILE A 69 -1.66 -12.17 18.20
CA ILE A 69 -0.91 -11.93 16.97
C ILE A 69 -1.55 -12.70 15.83
N ASN A 70 -1.81 -11.98 14.74
CA ASN A 70 -2.45 -12.51 13.54
C ASN A 70 -1.55 -12.28 12.33
N LYS A 71 -1.58 -13.21 11.37
CA LYS A 71 -0.78 -13.12 10.16
C LYS A 71 -1.60 -13.60 8.97
N PHE A 72 -1.50 -12.85 7.86
CA PHE A 72 -2.15 -13.28 6.61
C PHE A 72 -1.38 -12.72 5.41
N ILE A 73 -1.66 -13.27 4.24
CA ILE A 73 -1.08 -12.78 2.99
C ILE A 73 -2.13 -11.99 2.23
N PHE A 74 -1.83 -10.72 1.96
CA PHE A 74 -2.67 -9.86 1.15
C PHE A 74 -2.09 -9.88 -0.27
N ALA A 75 -2.80 -10.50 -1.19
CA ALA A 75 -2.38 -10.62 -2.57
C ALA A 75 -3.39 -9.92 -3.48
N ALA A 76 -2.89 -9.25 -4.52
CA ALA A 76 -3.74 -8.56 -5.49
C ALA A 76 -3.08 -8.61 -6.86
N ASP A 77 -3.89 -8.65 -7.90
CA ASP A 77 -3.41 -8.62 -9.27
C ASP A 77 -2.67 -7.31 -9.55
N ALA A 78 -1.73 -7.37 -10.50
CA ALA A 78 -1.02 -6.19 -10.96
C ALA A 78 -1.99 -5.15 -11.53
N PRO A 79 -1.59 -3.86 -11.54
CA PRO A 79 -2.48 -2.82 -12.07
C PRO A 79 -2.78 -3.01 -13.55
N LYS A 80 -3.93 -2.49 -13.95
CA LYS A 80 -4.33 -2.52 -15.37
C LYS A 80 -3.52 -1.50 -16.15
N ILE A 81 -2.76 -1.98 -17.12
CA ILE A 81 -1.83 -1.16 -17.88
C ILE A 81 -2.54 -0.08 -18.67
N GLU A 82 -3.70 -0.39 -19.23
CA GLU A 82 -4.47 0.54 -20.04
C GLU A 82 -4.96 1.76 -19.25
N LEU A 83 -4.93 1.68 -17.90
CA LEU A 83 -5.33 2.79 -17.04
C LEU A 83 -4.14 3.61 -16.54
N LEU A 84 -2.91 3.21 -16.89
CA LEU A 84 -1.71 3.90 -16.45
C LEU A 84 -1.20 4.87 -17.53
N PRO A 85 -0.65 6.03 -17.11
CA PRO A 85 0.00 6.93 -18.07
C PRO A 85 1.23 6.24 -18.66
N LYS A 86 1.34 6.25 -19.98
CA LYS A 86 2.44 5.55 -20.66
C LYS A 86 3.82 6.07 -20.29
N ASN A 87 3.94 7.37 -20.08
CA ASN A 87 5.23 7.98 -19.73
C ASN A 87 5.63 7.76 -18.27
N ASN A 88 4.74 7.23 -17.42
CA ASN A 88 5.07 6.99 -16.01
C ASN A 88 5.35 5.52 -15.69
N LEU A 89 5.25 4.63 -16.68
CA LEU A 89 5.44 3.19 -16.43
C LEU A 89 6.86 2.84 -15.98
N LEU A 90 7.85 3.60 -16.46
CA LEU A 90 9.26 3.37 -16.13
C LEU A 90 9.76 4.23 -14.98
N GLU A 91 8.88 4.97 -14.35
CA GLU A 91 9.24 5.84 -13.23
C GLU A 91 8.97 5.16 -11.90
N VAL A 92 9.52 5.77 -10.84
CA VAL A 92 9.23 5.32 -9.48
C VAL A 92 7.79 5.72 -9.15
N THR A 93 7.03 4.76 -8.65
CA THR A 93 5.66 4.99 -8.22
C THR A 93 5.47 4.46 -6.80
N VAL A 94 4.23 4.34 -6.35
CA VAL A 94 3.92 3.95 -4.98
C VAL A 94 2.78 2.95 -4.97
N VAL A 95 2.91 1.92 -4.13
CA VAL A 95 1.79 1.06 -3.76
C VAL A 95 1.45 1.34 -2.30
N LEU A 96 0.16 1.51 -2.02
CA LEU A 96 -0.33 1.84 -0.68
C LEU A 96 -1.13 0.67 -0.12
N LEU A 97 -0.81 0.31 1.13
CA LEU A 97 -1.63 -0.61 1.92
C LEU A 97 -2.29 0.19 3.01
N SER A 98 -3.59 0.04 3.19
CA SER A 98 -4.30 0.72 4.27
C SER A 98 -5.22 -0.23 4.99
N CYS A 99 -5.47 0.05 6.26
CA CYS A 99 -6.41 -0.70 7.07
C CYS A 99 -7.35 0.24 7.79
N ALA A 100 -8.63 -0.10 7.77
CA ALA A 100 -9.68 0.71 8.39
C ALA A 100 -10.56 -0.15 9.28
N TYR A 101 -11.16 0.49 10.29
CA TYR A 101 -12.13 -0.12 11.18
C TYR A 101 -13.34 0.80 11.28
N ASN A 102 -14.52 0.27 10.98
CA ASN A 102 -15.76 1.07 10.97
C ASN A 102 -15.60 2.32 10.09
N ASP A 103 -15.08 2.14 8.88
CA ASP A 103 -14.88 3.21 7.90
C ASP A 103 -13.87 4.28 8.35
N GLN A 104 -13.05 3.97 9.34
CA GLN A 104 -12.00 4.87 9.83
C GLN A 104 -10.63 4.27 9.53
N GLU A 105 -9.90 4.88 8.61
CA GLU A 105 -8.54 4.43 8.30
C GLU A 105 -7.63 4.76 9.48
N PHE A 106 -6.91 3.76 10.01
CA PHE A 106 -6.03 3.99 11.15
C PHE A 106 -4.55 3.75 10.83
N VAL A 107 -4.25 3.14 9.69
CA VAL A 107 -2.86 2.96 9.25
C VAL A 107 -2.80 2.94 7.74
N ARG A 108 -1.73 3.53 7.21
CA ARG A 108 -1.42 3.52 5.78
C ARG A 108 0.06 3.30 5.61
N ILE A 109 0.44 2.32 4.81
CA ILE A 109 1.83 1.99 4.54
C ILE A 109 2.08 2.15 3.04
N GLY A 110 3.00 3.04 2.69
CA GLY A 110 3.38 3.25 1.30
C GLY A 110 4.74 2.66 1.02
N TYR A 111 4.87 2.00 -0.13
CA TYR A 111 6.14 1.50 -0.63
C TYR A 111 6.44 2.12 -1.97
N TYR A 112 7.65 2.62 -2.15
CA TYR A 112 8.11 3.02 -3.48
C TYR A 112 8.32 1.78 -4.33
N VAL A 113 7.94 1.89 -5.59
CA VAL A 113 8.05 0.81 -6.56
C VAL A 113 8.85 1.34 -7.75
N ASN A 114 9.93 0.65 -8.08
CA ASN A 114 10.76 0.99 -9.22
C ASN A 114 10.52 -0.04 -10.32
N ASN A 115 10.06 0.43 -11.47
CA ASN A 115 9.83 -0.42 -12.64
C ASN A 115 10.89 -0.11 -13.68
N GLU A 116 11.62 -1.13 -14.10
CA GLU A 116 12.67 -0.97 -15.11
C GLU A 116 12.79 -2.23 -15.95
N TYR A 117 13.41 -2.10 -17.11
CA TYR A 117 13.66 -3.27 -17.94
C TYR A 117 14.71 -4.18 -17.30
N MET A 118 14.49 -5.49 -17.42
CA MET A 118 15.46 -6.48 -16.93
C MET A 118 16.69 -6.53 -17.83
N ASP A 119 16.52 -6.28 -19.12
CA ASP A 119 17.59 -6.30 -20.12
C ASP A 119 18.35 -4.98 -20.07
N GLU A 120 19.68 -5.07 -19.93
CA GLU A 120 20.53 -3.90 -19.87
C GLU A 120 20.45 -3.04 -21.12
N GLU A 121 20.40 -3.66 -22.31
CA GLU A 121 20.26 -2.91 -23.57
C GLU A 121 18.96 -2.11 -23.61
N MET A 122 17.89 -2.71 -23.10
CA MET A 122 16.60 -2.03 -23.05
C MET A 122 16.58 -0.89 -22.04
N ARG A 123 17.37 -1.01 -20.96
CA ARG A 123 17.51 0.09 -20.00
C ARG A 123 18.26 1.28 -20.62
N LEU A 124 19.30 1.00 -21.41
CA LEU A 124 20.11 2.03 -22.04
C LEU A 124 19.42 2.67 -23.23
N GLU A 125 18.72 1.86 -24.03
CA GLU A 125 17.98 2.31 -25.19
C GLU A 125 16.55 1.77 -25.12
N PRO A 126 15.67 2.43 -24.35
CA PRO A 126 14.31 1.93 -24.17
C PRO A 126 13.55 1.90 -25.52
N PRO A 127 12.75 0.87 -25.76
CA PRO A 127 11.85 0.85 -26.91
C PRO A 127 10.92 2.06 -26.90
N GLU A 128 10.52 2.51 -28.08
CA GLU A 128 9.61 3.64 -28.22
C GLU A 128 8.30 3.39 -27.49
N GLU A 129 7.77 2.16 -27.60
CA GLU A 129 6.61 1.75 -26.82
C GLU A 129 7.05 0.82 -25.70
N VAL A 130 6.47 1.00 -24.51
CA VAL A 130 6.82 0.19 -23.35
C VAL A 130 6.39 -1.25 -23.57
N ILE A 131 7.33 -2.19 -23.37
CA ILE A 131 7.05 -3.63 -23.43
C ILE A 131 6.92 -4.12 -21.99
N VAL A 132 5.68 -4.19 -21.52
CA VAL A 132 5.38 -4.45 -20.10
C VAL A 132 5.90 -5.81 -19.64
N GLU A 133 5.86 -6.81 -20.51
CA GLU A 133 6.31 -8.17 -20.19
C GLU A 133 7.82 -8.23 -19.92
N LYS A 134 8.56 -7.20 -20.31
CA LYS A 134 10.00 -7.11 -20.09
C LYS A 134 10.36 -6.25 -18.88
N LEU A 135 9.37 -5.70 -18.20
CA LEU A 135 9.62 -4.88 -17.01
C LEU A 135 9.75 -5.73 -15.76
N GLN A 136 10.68 -5.31 -14.92
CA GLN A 136 10.86 -5.86 -13.58
C GLN A 136 10.33 -4.83 -12.57
N ARG A 137 9.52 -5.31 -11.64
CA ARG A 137 9.01 -4.50 -10.54
C ARG A 137 9.83 -4.76 -9.30
N ASN A 138 10.44 -3.72 -8.77
CA ASN A 138 11.20 -3.80 -7.52
C ASN A 138 10.55 -2.90 -6.48
N ILE A 139 10.01 -3.51 -5.43
CA ILE A 139 9.41 -2.78 -4.31
C ILE A 139 10.52 -2.49 -3.31
N LEU A 140 10.68 -1.22 -2.93
CA LEU A 140 11.72 -0.82 -1.99
C LEU A 140 11.26 -1.15 -0.57
N ALA A 141 11.39 -2.41 -0.22
CA ALA A 141 10.83 -2.97 1.01
C ALA A 141 11.48 -2.43 2.28
N ASP A 142 12.72 -1.89 2.18
CA ASP A 142 13.47 -1.38 3.31
C ASP A 142 13.04 0.01 3.76
N LYS A 143 12.24 0.70 2.96
CA LYS A 143 11.90 2.09 3.19
C LYS A 143 10.40 2.35 3.12
N PRO A 144 9.60 1.66 3.95
CA PRO A 144 8.17 1.93 3.97
C PRO A 144 7.88 3.29 4.60
N LYS A 145 6.86 3.97 4.08
CA LYS A 145 6.36 5.19 4.68
C LYS A 145 5.08 4.83 5.45
N VAL A 146 5.14 4.90 6.78
CA VAL A 146 4.04 4.50 7.64
C VAL A 146 3.35 5.73 8.21
N THR A 147 2.05 5.84 7.99
CA THR A 147 1.20 6.90 8.54
C THR A 147 0.16 6.25 9.43
N ARG A 148 0.04 6.74 10.67
CA ARG A 148 -0.93 6.24 11.62
C ARG A 148 -1.89 7.34 12.01
N TYR A 149 -3.16 6.96 12.12
CA TYR A 149 -4.24 7.88 12.50
C TYR A 149 -4.90 7.33 13.76
N THR A 150 -5.23 8.22 14.68
CA THR A 150 -6.01 7.82 15.85
C THR A 150 -7.49 7.81 15.48
N ILE A 151 -8.18 6.72 15.78
CA ILE A 151 -9.59 6.56 15.45
C ILE A 151 -10.39 6.20 16.70
N ASN A 152 -11.72 6.24 16.55
CA ASN A 152 -12.64 5.80 17.59
C ASN A 152 -12.94 4.31 17.40
N TRP A 153 -12.39 3.48 18.27
CA TRP A 153 -12.52 2.02 18.16
C TRP A 153 -13.88 1.50 18.64
N THR A 154 -14.69 2.36 19.25
CA THR A 154 -16.02 1.96 19.76
C THR A 154 -17.17 2.36 18.84
N GLY A 155 -16.86 3.08 17.73
CA GLY A 155 -17.86 3.52 16.79
C GLY A 155 -17.21 4.19 15.58
N HIS A 156 -18.02 4.97 14.83
CA HIS A 156 -17.51 5.71 13.68
C HIS A 156 -16.77 6.95 14.14
N GLY A 157 -15.73 7.33 13.41
CA GLY A 157 -14.94 8.48 13.76
C GLY A 157 -15.64 9.81 13.46
N ASP A 158 -15.21 10.83 14.20
CA ASP A 158 -15.60 12.21 13.94
C ASP A 158 -14.74 12.74 12.77
N PRO A 159 -15.33 13.15 11.65
CA PRO A 159 -14.55 13.61 10.50
C PRO A 159 -13.61 14.76 10.82
N ILE A 160 -14.03 15.68 11.69
CA ILE A 160 -13.20 16.83 12.07
C ILE A 160 -11.98 16.34 12.84
N GLN A 161 -12.18 15.44 13.77
CA GLN A 161 -11.11 14.86 14.57
C GLN A 161 -10.09 14.11 13.71
N GLN A 162 -10.58 13.34 12.73
CA GLN A 162 -9.70 12.63 11.81
C GLN A 162 -8.87 13.58 10.95
N MET A 163 -9.48 14.67 10.48
CA MET A 163 -8.76 15.64 9.66
C MET A 163 -7.60 16.29 10.44
N VAL A 164 -7.81 16.62 11.69
CA VAL A 164 -6.75 17.20 12.52
C VAL A 164 -5.60 16.20 12.69
N GLN A 165 -5.93 14.94 12.90
CA GLN A 165 -4.92 13.90 13.08
C GLN A 165 -4.16 13.62 11.79
N ASP A 166 -4.84 13.70 10.65
CA ASP A 166 -4.20 13.52 9.35
C ASP A 166 -3.10 14.56 9.15
N ASP A 167 -3.39 15.82 9.43
CA ASP A 167 -2.40 16.89 9.28
C ASP A 167 -1.16 16.62 10.13
N THR A 168 -1.36 16.19 11.36
CA THR A 168 -0.25 15.86 12.25
C THR A 168 0.56 14.68 11.70
N ARG A 169 -0.10 13.66 11.17
CA ARG A 169 0.57 12.49 10.62
C ARG A 169 1.41 12.81 9.40
N ILE A 170 0.91 13.70 8.54
CA ILE A 170 1.64 14.11 7.35
C ILE A 170 2.98 14.72 7.74
N GLU A 171 3.00 15.57 8.76
CA GLU A 171 4.24 16.16 9.24
C GLU A 171 5.23 15.10 9.74
N GLN A 172 4.74 14.13 10.50
CA GLN A 172 5.58 13.05 11.00
C GLN A 172 6.15 12.20 9.87
N ASP A 173 5.34 11.92 8.87
CA ASP A 173 5.79 11.14 7.72
C ASP A 173 6.87 11.85 6.94
N ASP A 174 6.75 13.16 6.75
CA ASP A 174 7.77 13.94 6.07
C ASP A 174 9.10 13.86 6.81
N GLN A 175 9.09 13.89 8.13
CA GLN A 175 10.29 13.71 8.93
C GLN A 175 10.88 12.31 8.78
N MET A 176 10.05 11.31 8.72
CA MET A 176 10.51 9.93 8.58
C MET A 176 11.12 9.64 7.22
N MET A 177 10.74 10.37 6.21
CA MET A 177 11.27 10.16 4.87
C MET A 177 12.68 10.72 4.68
N ASP A 178 13.07 11.61 5.53
CA ASP A 178 14.42 12.17 5.50
C ASP A 178 15.43 11.19 6.10
#